data_e1b9a1e1e7cbea203fb18261553593a7
#
_entry.id   e1b9a1e1e7cbea203fb18261553593a7
#
_cell.length_a   1.000
_cell.length_b   1.000
_cell.length_c   1.000
_cell.angle_alpha   90.00
_cell.angle_beta   90.00
_cell.angle_gamma   90.00
#
_symmetry.space_group_name_H-M   'P 1'
#
loop_
_entity.id
_entity.type
_entity.pdbx_description
1 polymer ?
#
loop_
_entity_poly.entity_id
_entity_poly.type
_entity_poly.pdbx_seq_one_letter_code
_entity_poly.pdbx_strand_id
1 'polypeptide(L)'
;AQKDVVRANKLESCYLRPLTWIGDKKLGVSPKGNTIHLMVAAWAWGAYLGEEGLKRGIRVKTSSYTRHHVNITMTQAKAVSNYTNSILANMEATDEGYDEALLLDSSGFVSEGAGENIFVIKNGVIYTPDLSAGA
;
A
#
# COMPACT_ATOMS: atom_id res chain seq x y z
N ALA A 1 2.54 -18.99 13.27
CA ALA A 1 1.40 -18.87 12.32
C ALA A 1 1.85 -18.61 10.88
N GLN A 2 2.55 -17.46 10.54
CA GLN A 2 2.90 -17.14 9.14
C GLN A 2 3.77 -18.23 8.49
N LYS A 3 4.86 -18.65 9.15
CA LYS A 3 5.73 -19.75 8.65
C LYS A 3 4.97 -21.08 8.52
N ASP A 4 3.98 -21.33 9.34
CA ASP A 4 3.21 -22.56 9.30
C ASP A 4 2.24 -22.60 8.11
N VAL A 5 1.68 -21.43 7.73
CA VAL A 5 0.87 -21.30 6.51
C VAL A 5 1.71 -21.60 5.27
N VAL A 6 2.94 -21.06 5.19
CA VAL A 6 3.87 -21.35 4.08
C VAL A 6 4.17 -22.83 3.98
N ARG A 7 4.52 -23.48 5.11
CA ARG A 7 4.82 -24.92 5.17
C ARG A 7 3.61 -25.78 4.80
N ALA A 8 2.43 -25.45 5.33
CA ALA A 8 1.20 -26.18 5.05
C ALA A 8 0.81 -26.13 3.56
N ASN A 9 1.10 -25.03 2.88
CA ASN A 9 0.86 -24.86 1.46
C ASN A 9 2.02 -25.30 0.57
N LYS A 10 3.12 -25.81 1.14
CA LYS A 10 4.32 -26.30 0.43
C LYS A 10 4.90 -25.27 -0.55
N LEU A 11 4.90 -23.99 -0.17
CA LEU A 11 5.40 -22.90 -0.99
C LEU A 11 6.88 -22.64 -0.69
N GLU A 12 7.71 -22.58 -1.72
CA GLU A 12 9.13 -22.20 -1.62
C GLU A 12 9.29 -20.69 -1.56
N SER A 13 8.49 -19.96 -2.35
CA SER A 13 8.40 -18.51 -2.36
C SER A 13 6.95 -18.09 -2.47
N CYS A 14 6.55 -17.07 -1.72
CA CYS A 14 5.16 -16.63 -1.71
C CYS A 14 5.01 -15.21 -1.19
N TYR A 15 3.90 -14.59 -1.55
CA TYR A 15 3.38 -13.42 -0.86
C TYR A 15 2.61 -13.86 0.38
N LEU A 16 2.80 -13.14 1.49
CA LEU A 16 2.07 -13.34 2.74
C LEU A 16 1.14 -12.16 3.00
N ARG A 17 -0.13 -12.43 3.25
CA ARG A 17 -1.13 -11.45 3.64
C ARG A 17 -1.69 -11.78 5.02
N PRO A 18 -1.03 -11.35 6.12
CA PRO A 18 -1.70 -11.32 7.41
C PRO A 18 -2.75 -10.21 7.42
N LEU A 19 -3.92 -10.48 7.97
CA LEU A 19 -5.01 -9.53 8.12
C LEU A 19 -5.65 -9.72 9.49
N THR A 20 -5.82 -8.62 10.22
CA THR A 20 -6.63 -8.56 11.43
C THR A 20 -7.81 -7.64 11.22
N TRP A 21 -8.97 -8.00 11.75
CA TRP A 21 -10.14 -7.14 11.69
C TRP A 21 -10.98 -7.27 12.95
N ILE A 22 -11.81 -6.26 13.16
CA ILE A 22 -12.74 -6.17 14.28
C ILE A 22 -14.03 -6.88 13.88
N GLY A 23 -14.50 -7.81 14.68
CA GLY A 23 -15.73 -8.56 14.46
C GLY A 23 -16.99 -7.76 14.82
N ASP A 24 -18.12 -8.42 14.80
CA ASP A 24 -19.47 -7.89 14.65
C ASP A 24 -20.32 -7.85 15.93
N LYS A 25 -19.75 -8.08 17.11
CA LYS A 25 -20.55 -8.15 18.37
C LYS A 25 -21.32 -6.87 18.69
N LYS A 26 -20.76 -5.70 18.31
CA LYS A 26 -21.38 -4.39 18.53
C LYS A 26 -21.21 -3.53 17.29
N LEU A 27 -22.28 -2.84 16.93
CA LEU A 27 -22.24 -1.77 15.93
C LEU A 27 -21.87 -0.45 16.62
N GLY A 28 -21.14 0.41 15.90
CA GLY A 28 -20.74 1.74 16.34
C GLY A 28 -19.25 2.00 16.13
N VAL A 29 -18.82 3.22 16.39
CA VAL A 29 -17.44 3.68 16.18
C VAL A 29 -16.45 3.04 17.15
N SER A 30 -16.89 2.76 18.39
CA SER A 30 -16.01 2.15 19.41
C SER A 30 -15.85 0.65 19.20
N PRO A 31 -14.61 0.14 19.01
CA PRO A 31 -14.38 -1.29 18.84
C PRO A 31 -14.36 -2.07 20.16
N LYS A 32 -14.51 -1.40 21.31
CA LYS A 32 -14.40 -2.05 22.62
C LYS A 32 -15.44 -3.15 22.80
N GLY A 33 -14.96 -4.35 23.15
CA GLY A 33 -15.78 -5.53 23.37
C GLY A 33 -16.11 -6.35 22.13
N ASN A 34 -15.64 -5.94 20.95
CA ASN A 34 -15.70 -6.77 19.74
C ASN A 34 -14.59 -7.82 19.72
N THR A 35 -14.84 -8.90 19.03
CA THR A 35 -13.83 -9.95 18.80
C THR A 35 -12.84 -9.47 17.77
N ILE A 36 -11.55 -9.74 18.00
CA ILE A 36 -10.52 -9.53 16.99
C ILE A 36 -10.31 -10.85 16.25
N HIS A 37 -10.40 -10.79 14.93
CA HIS A 37 -10.13 -11.92 14.05
C HIS A 37 -8.77 -11.75 13.38
N LEU A 38 -8.12 -12.88 13.07
CA LEU A 38 -6.84 -12.95 12.38
C LEU A 38 -6.94 -13.99 11.26
N MET A 39 -6.46 -13.62 10.10
CA MET A 39 -6.24 -14.50 8.97
C MET A 39 -4.80 -14.34 8.46
N VAL A 40 -4.22 -15.41 7.94
CA VAL A 40 -2.98 -15.37 7.16
C VAL A 40 -3.22 -16.11 5.86
N ALA A 41 -3.09 -15.42 4.74
CA ALA A 41 -3.12 -16.01 3.42
C ALA A 41 -1.70 -16.05 2.82
N ALA A 42 -1.41 -17.07 2.01
CA ALA A 42 -0.16 -17.24 1.27
C ALA A 42 -0.44 -17.73 -0.14
N TRP A 43 0.20 -17.11 -1.14
CA TRP A 43 0.10 -17.56 -2.55
C TRP A 43 1.34 -17.15 -3.34
N ALA A 44 1.60 -17.86 -4.44
CA ALA A 44 2.64 -17.46 -5.36
C ALA A 44 2.26 -16.13 -6.02
N TRP A 45 3.19 -15.16 -6.01
CA TRP A 45 3.00 -13.86 -6.64
C TRP A 45 4.30 -13.42 -7.32
N GLY A 46 4.21 -13.00 -8.56
CA GLY A 46 5.32 -12.44 -9.34
C GLY A 46 5.58 -10.96 -9.03
N ALA A 47 6.27 -10.28 -9.94
CA ALA A 47 6.51 -8.85 -9.84
C ALA A 47 5.18 -8.07 -9.90
N TYR A 48 4.98 -7.14 -8.97
CA TYR A 48 3.74 -6.36 -8.82
C TYR A 48 3.35 -5.62 -10.10
N LEU A 49 4.30 -4.95 -10.75
CA LEU A 49 4.11 -4.23 -12.01
C LEU A 49 4.50 -5.05 -13.25
N GLY A 50 4.65 -6.37 -13.09
CA GLY A 50 5.04 -7.30 -14.13
C GLY A 50 6.52 -7.22 -14.52
N GLU A 51 7.01 -8.26 -15.19
CA GLU A 51 8.41 -8.32 -15.63
C GLU A 51 8.75 -7.25 -16.68
N GLU A 52 7.81 -6.90 -17.54
CA GLU A 52 7.97 -5.83 -18.53
C GLU A 52 8.18 -4.46 -17.87
N GLY A 53 7.43 -4.17 -16.80
CA GLY A 53 7.61 -2.95 -16.00
C GLY A 53 9.02 -2.86 -15.40
N LEU A 54 9.57 -3.98 -14.93
CA LEU A 54 10.96 -4.04 -14.41
C LEU A 54 12.01 -3.72 -15.50
N LYS A 55 11.78 -4.12 -16.75
CA LYS A 55 12.74 -3.95 -17.84
C LYS A 55 12.68 -2.56 -18.49
N ARG A 56 11.48 -2.10 -18.82
CA ARG A 56 11.26 -0.86 -19.59
C ARG A 56 10.89 0.35 -18.72
N GLY A 57 10.64 0.15 -17.45
CA GLY A 57 10.01 1.12 -16.60
C GLY A 57 8.49 1.19 -16.80
N ILE A 58 7.85 2.09 -16.09
CA ILE A 58 6.40 2.27 -16.08
C ILE A 58 6.03 3.73 -16.35
N ARG A 59 4.79 3.96 -16.79
CA ARG A 59 4.24 5.29 -16.97
C ARG A 59 3.47 5.67 -15.70
N VAL A 60 3.86 6.79 -15.08
CA VAL A 60 3.27 7.25 -13.83
C VAL A 60 2.54 8.56 -14.06
N LYS A 61 1.34 8.69 -13.47
CA LYS A 61 0.56 9.94 -13.46
C LYS A 61 0.56 10.51 -12.05
N THR A 62 0.82 11.82 -11.91
CA THR A 62 0.52 12.52 -10.67
C THR A 62 -0.99 12.58 -10.48
N SER A 63 -1.48 11.99 -9.38
CA SER A 63 -2.90 11.94 -9.07
C SER A 63 -3.46 13.29 -8.67
N SER A 64 -4.74 13.52 -8.93
CA SER A 64 -5.49 14.65 -8.39
C SER A 64 -5.81 14.48 -6.90
N TYR A 65 -5.73 13.24 -6.39
CA TYR A 65 -5.87 12.94 -4.97
C TYR A 65 -4.56 13.20 -4.23
N THR A 66 -4.64 14.01 -3.17
CA THR A 66 -3.52 14.25 -2.26
C THR A 66 -3.38 13.09 -1.29
N ARG A 67 -2.15 12.72 -0.93
CA ARG A 67 -1.91 11.74 0.14
C ARG A 67 -2.49 12.28 1.45
N HIS A 68 -3.21 11.45 2.20
CA HIS A 68 -3.83 11.89 3.44
C HIS A 68 -2.77 12.33 4.46
N HIS A 69 -3.08 13.40 5.18
CA HIS A 69 -2.17 13.97 6.18
C HIS A 69 -1.94 13.00 7.34
N VAL A 70 -0.72 12.98 7.89
CA VAL A 70 -0.28 12.08 8.96
C VAL A 70 -1.15 12.11 10.23
N ASN A 71 -1.92 13.18 10.44
CA ASN A 71 -2.83 13.32 11.59
C ASN A 71 -4.31 13.03 11.24
N ILE A 72 -4.61 12.48 10.06
CA ILE A 72 -5.97 12.04 9.69
C ILE A 72 -6.19 10.59 10.11
N THR A 73 -5.19 9.74 9.84
CA THR A 73 -5.18 8.33 10.21
C THR A 73 -3.78 7.94 10.69
N MET A 74 -3.64 6.73 11.20
CA MET A 74 -2.31 6.18 11.53
C MET A 74 -1.59 5.76 10.24
N THR A 75 -0.89 6.69 9.59
CA THR A 75 -0.24 6.46 8.29
C THR A 75 0.83 5.37 8.38
N GLN A 76 1.59 5.30 9.47
CA GLN A 76 2.60 4.27 9.72
C GLN A 76 2.01 2.89 10.07
N ALA A 77 0.69 2.80 10.28
CA ALA A 77 0.01 1.52 10.44
C ALA A 77 -0.48 1.03 9.08
N LYS A 78 -0.23 -0.25 8.77
CA LYS A 78 -0.75 -0.87 7.54
C LYS A 78 -2.25 -1.16 7.68
N ALA A 79 -3.02 -0.11 8.00
CA ALA A 79 -4.46 -0.18 8.16
C ALA A 79 -5.15 -0.22 6.78
N VAL A 80 -6.13 -1.13 6.61
CA VAL A 80 -6.86 -1.30 5.34
C VAL A 80 -7.58 -0.01 4.93
N SER A 81 -8.05 0.78 5.90
CA SER A 81 -8.72 2.08 5.66
C SER A 81 -7.82 3.09 4.95
N ASN A 82 -6.50 3.04 5.16
CA ASN A 82 -5.55 3.95 4.50
C ASN A 82 -5.51 3.72 2.99
N TYR A 83 -5.78 2.50 2.54
CA TYR A 83 -5.77 2.14 1.12
C TYR A 83 -6.91 2.72 0.31
N THR A 84 -7.96 3.28 0.91
CA THR A 84 -9.02 3.98 0.17
C THR A 84 -8.43 5.12 -0.67
N ASN A 85 -7.53 5.92 -0.11
CA ASN A 85 -6.82 6.98 -0.83
C ASN A 85 -5.97 6.43 -1.99
N SER A 86 -5.20 5.38 -1.73
CA SER A 86 -4.38 4.70 -2.74
C SER A 86 -5.21 4.10 -3.87
N ILE A 87 -6.35 3.49 -3.56
CA ILE A 87 -7.27 2.89 -4.55
C ILE A 87 -7.81 3.97 -5.48
N LEU A 88 -8.26 5.10 -4.95
CA LEU A 88 -8.80 6.19 -5.76
C LEU A 88 -7.74 6.76 -6.71
N ALA A 89 -6.52 6.98 -6.21
CA ALA A 89 -5.41 7.47 -7.02
C ALA A 89 -5.00 6.48 -8.12
N ASN A 90 -4.92 5.18 -7.79
CA ASN A 90 -4.58 4.14 -8.75
C ASN A 90 -5.66 4.01 -9.83
N MET A 91 -6.95 4.01 -9.47
CA MET A 91 -8.05 3.97 -10.43
C MET A 91 -7.99 5.16 -11.39
N GLU A 92 -7.80 6.39 -10.88
CA GLU A 92 -7.64 7.57 -11.72
C GLU A 92 -6.51 7.41 -12.75
N ALA A 93 -5.35 6.91 -12.31
CA ALA A 93 -4.21 6.72 -13.21
C ALA A 93 -4.45 5.62 -14.24
N THR A 94 -5.00 4.48 -13.81
CA THR A 94 -5.23 3.33 -14.70
C THR A 94 -6.35 3.57 -15.70
N ASP A 95 -7.41 4.29 -15.34
CA ASP A 95 -8.49 4.67 -16.24
C ASP A 95 -7.99 5.59 -17.37
N GLU A 96 -6.93 6.36 -17.13
CA GLU A 96 -6.25 7.18 -18.14
C GLU A 96 -5.09 6.45 -18.85
N GLY A 97 -4.92 5.15 -18.60
CA GLY A 97 -3.96 4.29 -19.28
C GLY A 97 -2.52 4.41 -18.75
N TYR A 98 -2.31 4.91 -17.53
CA TYR A 98 -1.03 4.85 -16.83
C TYR A 98 -0.90 3.55 -16.04
N ASP A 99 0.33 3.21 -15.66
CA ASP A 99 0.63 1.97 -14.94
C ASP A 99 0.51 2.17 -13.41
N GLU A 100 0.77 3.40 -12.91
CA GLU A 100 0.74 3.72 -11.49
C GLU A 100 0.46 5.22 -11.25
N ALA A 101 -0.03 5.54 -10.04
CA ALA A 101 -0.23 6.90 -9.58
C ALA A 101 0.92 7.37 -8.69
N LEU A 102 1.28 8.65 -8.81
CA LEU A 102 2.15 9.36 -7.88
C LEU A 102 1.30 10.31 -7.04
N LEU A 103 1.35 10.17 -5.73
CA LEU A 103 0.66 11.06 -4.81
C LEU A 103 1.60 12.15 -4.29
N LEU A 104 1.06 13.35 -4.19
CA LEU A 104 1.70 14.47 -3.51
C LEU A 104 1.14 14.59 -2.09
N ASP A 105 1.94 15.12 -1.17
CA ASP A 105 1.46 15.48 0.16
C ASP A 105 0.59 16.77 0.12
N SER A 106 0.06 17.18 1.27
CA SER A 106 -0.77 18.38 1.39
C SER A 106 -0.05 19.70 1.09
N SER A 107 1.27 19.67 1.01
CA SER A 107 2.12 20.82 0.64
C SER A 107 2.55 20.80 -0.83
N GLY A 108 2.17 19.77 -1.59
CA GLY A 108 2.49 19.60 -2.99
C GLY A 108 3.83 18.93 -3.27
N PHE A 109 4.49 18.38 -2.25
CA PHE A 109 5.71 17.59 -2.44
C PHE A 109 5.39 16.13 -2.72
N VAL A 110 6.30 15.45 -3.42
CA VAL A 110 6.18 14.03 -3.71
C VAL A 110 6.13 13.23 -2.41
N SER A 111 5.11 12.36 -2.27
CA SER A 111 4.93 11.45 -1.16
C SER A 111 5.34 10.02 -1.54
N GLU A 112 4.48 9.31 -2.24
CA GLU A 112 4.69 7.91 -2.62
C GLU A 112 3.85 7.52 -3.85
N GLY A 113 4.01 6.28 -4.35
CA GLY A 113 3.06 5.67 -5.28
C GLY A 113 1.78 5.24 -4.57
N ALA A 114 0.78 4.76 -5.32
CA ALA A 114 -0.45 4.28 -4.69
C ALA A 114 -0.21 3.04 -3.79
N GLY A 115 0.74 2.20 -4.14
CA GLY A 115 1.09 1.00 -3.37
C GLY A 115 2.57 0.82 -3.11
N GLU A 116 3.43 1.77 -3.48
CA GLU A 116 4.90 1.68 -3.45
C GLU A 116 5.55 2.95 -2.88
N ASN A 117 6.65 2.74 -2.16
CA ASN A 117 7.55 3.82 -1.82
C ASN A 117 8.26 4.36 -3.07
N ILE A 118 8.66 5.62 -3.04
CA ILE A 118 9.43 6.24 -4.11
C ILE A 118 10.85 6.55 -3.68
N PHE A 119 11.80 6.25 -4.56
CA PHE A 119 13.21 6.56 -4.40
C PHE A 119 13.73 7.24 -5.68
N VAL A 120 14.34 8.39 -5.53
CA VAL A 120 14.97 9.12 -6.64
C VAL A 120 16.48 8.98 -6.52
N ILE A 121 17.13 8.46 -7.56
CA ILE A 121 18.60 8.35 -7.61
C ILE A 121 19.13 9.46 -8.48
N LYS A 122 19.98 10.34 -7.90
CA LYS A 122 20.61 11.45 -8.61
C LYS A 122 22.05 11.61 -8.14
N ASN A 123 22.99 11.58 -9.06
CA ASN A 123 24.43 11.74 -8.77
C ASN A 123 24.95 10.75 -7.70
N GLY A 124 24.47 9.50 -7.72
CA GLY A 124 24.85 8.46 -6.76
C GLY A 124 24.22 8.62 -5.36
N VAL A 125 23.34 9.59 -5.16
CA VAL A 125 22.60 9.78 -3.90
C VAL A 125 21.16 9.33 -4.08
N ILE A 126 20.64 8.64 -3.06
CA ILE A 126 19.24 8.19 -3.00
C ILE A 126 18.45 9.19 -2.16
N TYR A 127 17.36 9.68 -2.71
CA TYR A 127 16.41 10.56 -2.05
C TYR A 127 15.08 9.82 -1.91
N THR A 128 14.44 9.96 -0.76
CA THR A 128 13.08 9.44 -0.52
C THR A 128 12.35 10.40 0.42
N PRO A 129 11.03 10.56 0.31
CA PRO A 129 10.25 11.33 1.26
C PRO A 129 10.39 10.78 2.68
N ASP A 130 10.30 11.63 3.68
CA ASP A 130 10.26 11.21 5.06
C ASP A 130 8.81 10.85 5.49
N LEU A 131 8.68 10.30 6.70
CA LEU A 131 7.38 9.85 7.22
C LEU A 131 6.35 10.97 7.40
N SER A 132 6.76 12.24 7.40
CA SER A 132 5.84 13.39 7.49
C SER A 132 5.06 13.61 6.19
N ALA A 133 5.52 13.05 5.08
CA ALA A 133 4.83 13.08 3.80
C ALA A 133 3.61 12.14 3.74
N GLY A 134 3.33 11.39 4.80
CA GLY A 134 2.21 10.45 4.85
C GLY A 134 2.50 9.05 4.27
N ALA A 135 3.78 8.79 3.96
CA ALA A 135 4.26 7.53 3.40
C ALA A 135 4.45 6.45 4.48
#